data_50eddedec482a52f411d1e1766f9b519
#
_entry.id   50eddedec482a52f411d1e1766f9b519
#
_cell.length_a   1.000
_cell.length_b   1.000
_cell.length_c   1.000
_cell.angle_alpha   90.00
_cell.angle_beta   90.00
_cell.angle_gamma   90.00
#
_symmetry.space_group_name_H-M   'P 1'
#
loop_
_entity.id
_entity.type
_entity.pdbx_description
1 polymer ?
#
loop_
_entity_poly.entity_id
_entity_poly.type
_entity_poly.pdbx_seq_one_letter_code
_entity_poly.pdbx_strand_id
1 'polypeptide(L)'
;LIGMGIVFFYAVLGGMKGITYTQVAQYCVLIFAFLVPAIFISMLMTGTPIPQLGFGSTLTDGSNVYILDRLDQLSKELGFGAYTEGNKSTIDMFFITAALMVGTAGLPHVIVRFFTVPKVRDARISAGYALVFIAILYTTAPALASFARLNLINTVNNAEYKNTPSWFKNWEDTNLIAWVDKNKDGKIQYFANKAFAGTPEFLNERGLNGERKISNPVSPNSNELYIDRDIMVLANPEIANLPDWVIALVAAGGLAAALSTAAGLLLVISTSISHDLLKKLFLKNITDKQELVFARFSAAVAIAIAGYFGIHPPGFVAQVVAFAFGLAASSFFPVILMGIFSKRMNKEGAIAGMITGLTFTASYIIYFKFINPSINSAENWWFGISPEGIGTLGMVFNFLISFLISRVTAPPPQEIKDMVDDIRIPRGAKTSYDHHH
;
A
#
# COMPACT_ATOMS: atom_id res chain seq x y z
N LEU A 1 -18.65 0.97 4.28
CA LEU A 1 -19.58 2.09 4.55
C LEU A 1 -19.58 2.51 6.02
N ILE A 2 -19.78 1.59 6.98
CA ILE A 2 -19.79 1.92 8.42
C ILE A 2 -18.45 2.54 8.86
N GLY A 3 -17.32 1.92 8.49
CA GLY A 3 -15.99 2.44 8.78
C GLY A 3 -15.76 3.84 8.23
N MET A 4 -16.24 4.14 7.03
CA MET A 4 -16.18 5.48 6.44
C MET A 4 -16.97 6.52 7.25
N GLY A 5 -18.16 6.16 7.72
CA GLY A 5 -18.94 7.01 8.62
C GLY A 5 -18.19 7.32 9.92
N ILE A 6 -17.57 6.31 10.53
CA ILE A 6 -16.76 6.46 11.74
C ILE A 6 -15.56 7.39 11.50
N VAL A 7 -14.80 7.17 10.40
CA VAL A 7 -13.66 8.02 10.03
C VAL A 7 -14.10 9.47 9.81
N PHE A 8 -15.17 9.68 9.08
CA PHE A 8 -15.70 11.02 8.85
C PHE A 8 -16.00 11.73 10.17
N PHE A 9 -16.67 11.04 11.09
CA PHE A 9 -17.05 11.61 12.37
C PHE A 9 -15.85 12.07 13.18
N TYR A 10 -14.87 11.19 13.44
CA TYR A 10 -13.74 11.59 14.27
C TYR A 10 -12.70 12.47 13.56
N ALA A 11 -12.56 12.35 12.23
CA ALA A 11 -11.66 13.22 11.46
C ALA A 11 -12.19 14.66 11.38
N VAL A 12 -13.49 14.81 11.14
CA VAL A 12 -14.14 16.13 11.02
C VAL A 12 -14.31 16.82 12.37
N LEU A 13 -14.63 16.08 13.44
CA LEU A 13 -14.87 16.65 14.78
C LEU A 13 -13.58 16.73 15.60
N GLY A 14 -12.71 15.73 15.51
CA GLY A 14 -11.48 15.64 16.30
C GLY A 14 -10.32 16.48 15.78
N GLY A 15 -10.32 16.82 14.50
CA GLY A 15 -9.24 17.55 13.86
C GLY A 15 -7.86 16.87 14.02
N MET A 16 -6.76 17.62 13.89
CA MET A 16 -5.39 17.08 13.96
C MET A 16 -5.10 16.34 15.27
N LYS A 17 -5.54 16.87 16.42
CA LYS A 17 -5.30 16.24 17.72
C LYS A 17 -6.05 14.90 17.85
N GLY A 18 -7.34 14.90 17.52
CA GLY A 18 -8.16 13.68 17.56
C GLY A 18 -7.60 12.58 16.66
N ILE A 19 -7.24 12.92 15.44
CA ILE A 19 -6.63 11.98 14.48
C ILE A 19 -5.31 11.42 15.04
N THR A 20 -4.44 12.26 15.62
CA THR A 20 -3.15 11.81 16.14
C THR A 20 -3.31 10.81 17.28
N TYR A 21 -4.16 11.09 18.27
CA TYR A 21 -4.40 10.16 19.38
C TYR A 21 -5.07 8.86 18.93
N THR A 22 -6.04 8.96 18.02
CA THR A 22 -6.70 7.78 17.45
C THR A 22 -5.71 6.89 16.71
N GLN A 23 -4.79 7.47 15.93
CA GLN A 23 -3.79 6.71 15.20
C GLN A 23 -2.76 6.03 16.11
N VAL A 24 -2.41 6.62 17.26
CA VAL A 24 -1.56 5.95 18.24
C VAL A 24 -2.25 4.70 18.78
N ALA A 25 -3.53 4.81 19.16
CA ALA A 25 -4.30 3.64 19.63
C ALA A 25 -4.45 2.58 18.52
N GLN A 26 -4.76 3.00 17.29
CA GLN A 26 -4.86 2.11 16.13
C GLN A 26 -3.53 1.40 15.84
N TYR A 27 -2.40 2.09 15.98
CA TYR A 27 -1.10 1.48 15.79
C TYR A 27 -0.80 0.40 16.86
N CYS A 28 -1.16 0.65 18.11
CA CYS A 28 -1.02 -0.37 19.16
C CYS A 28 -1.81 -1.64 18.81
N VAL A 29 -3.06 -1.50 18.37
CA VAL A 29 -3.86 -2.66 17.93
C VAL A 29 -3.22 -3.35 16.74
N LEU A 30 -2.81 -2.59 15.72
CA LEU A 30 -2.24 -3.09 14.48
C LEU A 30 -0.98 -3.92 14.70
N ILE A 31 -0.03 -3.44 15.51
CA ILE A 31 1.25 -4.13 15.71
C ILE A 31 1.03 -5.49 16.38
N PHE A 32 0.13 -5.58 17.36
CA PHE A 32 -0.22 -6.85 17.98
C PHE A 32 -1.00 -7.76 17.01
N ALA A 33 -1.95 -7.20 16.27
CA ALA A 33 -2.73 -7.92 15.27
C ALA A 33 -1.87 -8.53 14.16
N PHE A 34 -0.75 -7.90 13.82
CA PHE A 34 0.17 -8.39 12.82
C PHE A 34 1.19 -9.40 13.38
N LEU A 35 1.79 -9.10 14.53
CA LEU A 35 2.86 -9.92 15.10
C LEU A 35 2.35 -11.19 15.78
N VAL A 36 1.22 -11.13 16.50
CA VAL A 36 0.70 -12.30 17.24
C VAL A 36 0.45 -13.49 16.31
N PRO A 37 -0.35 -13.39 15.23
CA PRO A 37 -0.55 -14.51 14.32
C PRO A 37 0.76 -14.94 13.64
N ALA A 38 1.64 -14.01 13.28
CA ALA A 38 2.92 -14.34 12.68
C ALA A 38 3.80 -15.20 13.61
N ILE A 39 3.83 -14.91 14.91
CA ILE A 39 4.54 -15.69 15.92
C ILE A 39 3.91 -17.09 16.06
N PHE A 40 2.58 -17.18 16.20
CA PHE A 40 1.89 -18.46 16.33
C PHE A 40 2.11 -19.36 15.11
N ILE A 41 1.98 -18.81 13.90
CA ILE A 41 2.15 -19.57 12.66
C ILE A 41 3.61 -20.00 12.51
N SER A 42 4.57 -19.13 12.82
CA SER A 42 5.99 -19.49 12.82
C SER A 42 6.30 -20.64 13.78
N MET A 43 5.75 -20.58 14.99
CA MET A 43 5.90 -21.69 15.97
C MET A 43 5.28 -22.98 15.46
N LEU A 44 4.08 -22.94 14.87
CA LEU A 44 3.40 -24.13 14.36
C LEU A 44 4.15 -24.78 13.21
N MET A 45 4.69 -23.97 12.29
CA MET A 45 5.32 -24.46 11.07
C MET A 45 6.81 -24.79 11.22
N THR A 46 7.54 -24.04 12.04
CA THR A 46 9.01 -24.14 12.14
C THR A 46 9.54 -24.33 13.56
N GLY A 47 8.66 -24.34 14.56
CA GLY A 47 9.08 -24.41 15.96
C GLY A 47 9.76 -23.12 16.50
N THR A 48 9.87 -22.09 15.68
CA THR A 48 10.61 -20.86 16.00
C THR A 48 9.64 -19.71 16.28
N PRO A 49 9.72 -19.05 17.48
CA PRO A 49 8.80 -17.98 17.82
C PRO A 49 9.07 -16.65 17.09
N ILE A 50 10.23 -16.52 16.44
CA ILE A 50 10.63 -15.31 15.70
C ILE A 50 10.39 -15.57 14.22
N PRO A 51 9.38 -14.95 13.58
CA PRO A 51 9.00 -15.22 12.20
C PRO A 51 10.15 -15.02 11.20
N GLN A 52 11.01 -14.03 11.42
CA GLN A 52 12.18 -13.76 10.58
C GLN A 52 13.17 -14.92 10.58
N LEU A 53 13.34 -15.62 11.70
CA LEU A 53 14.18 -16.81 11.81
C LEU A 53 13.44 -18.04 11.26
N GLY A 54 12.13 -18.14 11.54
CA GLY A 54 11.25 -19.17 10.97
C GLY A 54 11.25 -19.20 9.46
N PHE A 55 11.36 -18.03 8.82
CA PHE A 55 11.45 -17.90 7.36
C PHE A 55 12.65 -18.65 6.74
N GLY A 56 13.74 -18.76 7.46
CA GLY A 56 14.96 -19.51 7.06
C GLY A 56 15.08 -20.88 7.72
N SER A 57 14.04 -21.38 8.40
CA SER A 57 14.09 -22.65 9.17
C SER A 57 13.46 -23.81 8.40
N THR A 58 13.68 -25.03 8.91
CA THR A 58 13.05 -26.26 8.43
C THR A 58 11.63 -26.41 9.01
N LEU A 59 10.79 -27.16 8.31
CA LEU A 59 9.44 -27.50 8.75
C LEU A 59 9.45 -28.47 9.93
N THR A 60 8.45 -28.36 10.80
CA THR A 60 8.24 -29.26 11.97
C THR A 60 7.53 -30.56 11.62
N ASP A 61 7.17 -30.79 10.35
CA ASP A 61 6.44 -31.98 9.87
C ASP A 61 7.30 -33.26 9.80
N GLY A 62 8.54 -33.21 10.23
CA GLY A 62 9.50 -34.30 10.20
C GLY A 62 10.21 -34.50 8.85
N SER A 63 9.89 -33.70 7.84
CA SER A 63 10.54 -33.76 6.51
C SER A 63 11.98 -33.22 6.53
N ASN A 64 12.32 -32.39 7.49
CA ASN A 64 13.58 -31.67 7.60
C ASN A 64 13.91 -30.80 6.38
N VAL A 65 12.88 -30.36 5.63
CA VAL A 65 12.97 -29.51 4.46
C VAL A 65 12.80 -28.05 4.87
N TYR A 66 13.60 -27.17 4.29
CA TYR A 66 13.42 -25.72 4.51
C TYR A 66 12.11 -25.23 3.92
N ILE A 67 11.46 -24.30 4.62
CA ILE A 67 10.15 -23.80 4.22
C ILE A 67 10.15 -23.18 2.81
N LEU A 68 11.19 -22.48 2.42
CA LEU A 68 11.30 -21.90 1.08
C LEU A 68 11.52 -22.95 0.00
N ASP A 69 12.31 -23.98 0.26
CA ASP A 69 12.52 -25.11 -0.67
C ASP A 69 11.20 -25.88 -0.88
N ARG A 70 10.45 -26.11 0.20
CA ARG A 70 9.13 -26.76 0.10
C ARG A 70 8.15 -25.89 -0.70
N LEU A 71 8.17 -24.59 -0.50
CA LEU A 71 7.30 -23.66 -1.23
C LEU A 71 7.68 -23.57 -2.72
N ASP A 72 8.96 -23.58 -3.04
CA ASP A 72 9.45 -23.62 -4.42
C ASP A 72 9.05 -24.91 -5.12
N GLN A 73 9.22 -26.03 -4.46
CA GLN A 73 8.81 -27.34 -4.98
C GLN A 73 7.31 -27.35 -5.28
N LEU A 74 6.47 -27.01 -4.30
CA LEU A 74 5.01 -26.98 -4.48
C LEU A 74 4.59 -25.98 -5.56
N SER A 75 5.22 -24.82 -5.63
CA SER A 75 4.91 -23.83 -6.67
C SER A 75 5.18 -24.41 -8.07
N LYS A 76 6.29 -25.10 -8.27
CA LYS A 76 6.62 -25.75 -9.54
C LYS A 76 5.68 -26.91 -9.87
N GLU A 77 5.33 -27.74 -8.89
CA GLU A 77 4.34 -28.84 -9.05
C GLU A 77 2.97 -28.32 -9.51
N LEU A 78 2.57 -27.13 -9.04
CA LEU A 78 1.32 -26.47 -9.40
C LEU A 78 1.40 -25.64 -10.68
N GLY A 79 2.54 -25.66 -11.39
CA GLY A 79 2.75 -24.92 -12.64
C GLY A 79 3.06 -23.42 -12.46
N PHE A 80 3.31 -22.97 -11.23
CA PHE A 80 3.84 -21.62 -10.98
C PHE A 80 5.37 -21.60 -11.15
N GLY A 81 5.96 -20.42 -11.31
CA GLY A 81 7.40 -20.25 -11.12
C GLY A 81 7.82 -20.52 -9.67
N ALA A 82 9.10 -20.80 -9.43
CA ALA A 82 9.61 -20.88 -8.07
C ALA A 82 9.31 -19.62 -7.27
N TYR A 83 8.88 -19.78 -6.04
CA TYR A 83 8.50 -18.64 -5.19
C TYR A 83 9.67 -17.68 -4.97
N THR A 84 10.87 -18.23 -4.79
CA THR A 84 12.09 -17.46 -4.53
C THR A 84 12.66 -16.77 -5.77
N GLU A 85 12.36 -17.25 -6.98
CA GLU A 85 12.80 -16.61 -8.23
C GLU A 85 12.00 -15.33 -8.55
N GLY A 86 10.74 -15.25 -8.07
CA GLY A 86 9.84 -14.14 -8.35
C GLY A 86 9.38 -14.07 -9.81
N ASN A 87 8.47 -13.16 -10.10
CA ASN A 87 7.86 -13.01 -11.44
C ASN A 87 8.20 -11.67 -12.12
N LYS A 88 9.07 -10.86 -11.52
CA LYS A 88 9.43 -9.53 -12.00
C LYS A 88 10.92 -9.46 -12.30
N SER A 89 11.30 -8.73 -13.35
CA SER A 89 12.70 -8.49 -13.67
C SER A 89 13.38 -7.66 -12.56
N THR A 90 14.69 -7.80 -12.40
CA THR A 90 15.48 -7.02 -11.45
C THR A 90 15.32 -5.51 -11.68
N ILE A 91 15.23 -5.10 -12.95
CA ILE A 91 15.03 -3.70 -13.33
C ILE A 91 13.68 -3.21 -12.83
N ASP A 92 12.60 -3.95 -13.13
CA ASP A 92 11.25 -3.56 -12.69
C ASP A 92 11.16 -3.51 -11.17
N MET A 93 11.72 -4.50 -10.47
CA MET A 93 11.75 -4.54 -9.01
C MET A 93 12.51 -3.34 -8.42
N PHE A 94 13.64 -2.96 -9.01
CA PHE A 94 14.38 -1.76 -8.60
C PHE A 94 13.53 -0.50 -8.74
N PHE A 95 12.85 -0.31 -9.90
CA PHE A 95 12.04 0.87 -10.14
C PHE A 95 10.80 0.93 -9.24
N ILE A 96 10.14 -0.21 -8.98
CA ILE A 96 9.03 -0.29 -8.02
C ILE A 96 9.51 0.08 -6.61
N THR A 97 10.62 -0.52 -6.17
CA THR A 97 11.17 -0.27 -4.84
C THR A 97 11.55 1.20 -4.67
N ALA A 98 12.24 1.77 -5.66
CA ALA A 98 12.61 3.18 -5.66
C ALA A 98 11.37 4.09 -5.63
N ALA A 99 10.32 3.81 -6.43
CA ALA A 99 9.07 4.56 -6.43
C ALA A 99 8.39 4.55 -5.05
N LEU A 100 8.34 3.39 -4.39
CA LEU A 100 7.75 3.24 -3.06
C LEU A 100 8.57 3.98 -1.99
N MET A 101 9.90 3.82 -1.99
CA MET A 101 10.80 4.47 -1.02
C MET A 101 10.72 5.99 -1.12
N VAL A 102 10.89 6.52 -2.33
CA VAL A 102 10.92 7.95 -2.58
C VAL A 102 9.53 8.57 -2.49
N GLY A 103 8.51 7.84 -2.97
CA GLY A 103 7.11 8.25 -2.88
C GLY A 103 6.67 8.49 -1.44
N THR A 104 7.14 7.70 -0.49
CA THR A 104 6.87 7.89 0.94
C THR A 104 7.30 9.29 1.41
N ALA A 105 8.46 9.78 0.96
CA ALA A 105 8.95 11.11 1.29
C ALA A 105 8.18 12.25 0.56
N GLY A 106 7.45 11.92 -0.50
CA GLY A 106 6.58 12.85 -1.22
C GLY A 106 5.12 12.90 -0.74
N LEU A 107 4.72 12.02 0.17
CA LEU A 107 3.32 11.94 0.63
C LEU A 107 3.00 13.00 1.68
N PRO A 108 2.08 13.95 1.41
CA PRO A 108 1.79 15.06 2.32
C PRO A 108 1.29 14.63 3.69
N HIS A 109 0.47 13.57 3.76
CA HIS A 109 -0.06 13.05 5.02
C HIS A 109 1.00 12.41 5.93
N VAL A 110 2.14 12.02 5.40
CA VAL A 110 3.31 11.58 6.17
C VAL A 110 4.08 12.79 6.70
N ILE A 111 4.35 13.77 5.83
CA ILE A 111 5.14 14.96 6.17
C ILE A 111 4.45 15.82 7.24
N VAL A 112 3.13 15.97 7.18
CA VAL A 112 2.36 16.78 8.15
C VAL A 112 2.52 16.30 9.59
N ARG A 113 2.94 15.07 9.83
CA ARG A 113 3.17 14.53 11.18
C ARG A 113 4.32 15.21 11.92
N PHE A 114 5.31 15.70 11.20
CA PHE A 114 6.42 16.43 11.82
C PHE A 114 5.99 17.77 12.42
N PHE A 115 4.83 18.31 12.03
CA PHE A 115 4.25 19.53 12.62
C PHE A 115 3.42 19.27 13.88
N THR A 116 3.18 18.00 14.25
CA THR A 116 2.37 17.67 15.44
C THR A 116 3.16 17.66 16.75
N VAL A 117 4.47 17.78 16.67
CA VAL A 117 5.38 17.80 17.82
C VAL A 117 5.93 19.21 18.12
N PRO A 118 6.12 19.58 19.38
CA PRO A 118 6.49 20.97 19.74
C PRO A 118 7.94 21.32 19.43
N LYS A 119 8.85 20.35 19.35
CA LYS A 119 10.29 20.58 19.17
C LYS A 119 10.86 19.72 18.04
N VAL A 120 11.83 20.26 17.30
CA VAL A 120 12.57 19.54 16.24
C VAL A 120 13.26 18.28 16.79
N ARG A 121 13.77 18.32 18.02
CA ARG A 121 14.34 17.14 18.69
C ARG A 121 13.32 16.00 18.80
N ASP A 122 12.08 16.32 19.18
CA ASP A 122 11.01 15.32 19.34
C ASP A 122 10.63 14.72 17.99
N ALA A 123 10.64 15.51 16.92
CA ALA A 123 10.44 15.01 15.55
C ALA A 123 11.52 14.00 15.15
N ARG A 124 12.80 14.28 15.46
CA ARG A 124 13.91 13.35 15.16
C ARG A 124 13.82 12.05 15.96
N ILE A 125 13.49 12.15 17.24
CA ILE A 125 13.33 10.99 18.11
C ILE A 125 12.14 10.13 17.64
N SER A 126 11.00 10.75 17.32
CA SER A 126 9.83 10.03 16.82
C SER A 126 10.09 9.35 15.47
N ALA A 127 10.85 9.98 14.58
CA ALA A 127 11.29 9.35 13.32
C ALA A 127 12.17 8.11 13.58
N GLY A 128 13.08 8.17 14.55
CA GLY A 128 13.89 7.02 14.97
C GLY A 128 13.05 5.84 15.48
N TYR A 129 12.09 6.10 16.38
CA TYR A 129 11.16 5.06 16.84
C TYR A 129 10.30 4.51 15.70
N ALA A 130 9.79 5.37 14.82
CA ALA A 130 9.01 4.94 13.66
C ALA A 130 9.80 3.97 12.77
N LEU A 131 11.09 4.25 12.51
CA LEU A 131 11.94 3.36 11.72
C LEU A 131 12.11 1.97 12.38
N VAL A 132 12.28 1.91 13.70
CA VAL A 132 12.38 0.62 14.43
C VAL A 132 11.08 -0.18 14.27
N PHE A 133 9.94 0.45 14.51
CA PHE A 133 8.64 -0.22 14.38
C PHE A 133 8.32 -0.64 12.95
N ILE A 134 8.67 0.19 11.96
CA ILE A 134 8.54 -0.14 10.55
C ILE A 134 9.44 -1.33 10.20
N ALA A 135 10.70 -1.34 10.66
CA ALA A 135 11.61 -2.46 10.42
C ALA A 135 11.07 -3.79 10.95
N ILE A 136 10.50 -3.79 12.16
CA ILE A 136 9.87 -5.00 12.74
C ILE A 136 8.74 -5.52 11.83
N LEU A 137 7.83 -4.66 11.37
CA LEU A 137 6.72 -5.06 10.52
C LEU A 137 7.19 -5.53 9.15
N TYR A 138 8.05 -4.77 8.48
CA TYR A 138 8.49 -5.10 7.12
C TYR A 138 9.41 -6.34 7.06
N THR A 139 10.21 -6.59 8.09
CA THR A 139 11.01 -7.83 8.14
C THR A 139 10.18 -9.07 8.47
N THR A 140 9.02 -8.91 9.12
CA THR A 140 8.08 -10.01 9.39
C THR A 140 7.23 -10.36 8.15
N ALA A 141 6.93 -9.39 7.28
CA ALA A 141 6.01 -9.58 6.16
C ALA A 141 6.40 -10.70 5.18
N PRO A 142 7.67 -10.87 4.74
CA PRO A 142 8.06 -11.98 3.87
C PRO A 142 7.84 -13.36 4.50
N ALA A 143 8.13 -13.48 5.79
CA ALA A 143 7.87 -14.72 6.54
C ALA A 143 6.37 -15.05 6.56
N LEU A 144 5.55 -14.07 6.94
CA LEU A 144 4.10 -14.25 6.99
C LEU A 144 3.52 -14.60 5.61
N ALA A 145 4.01 -13.99 4.54
CA ALA A 145 3.58 -14.28 3.17
C ALA A 145 3.91 -15.71 2.75
N SER A 146 5.12 -16.21 3.05
CA SER A 146 5.51 -17.58 2.74
C SER A 146 4.71 -18.60 3.54
N PHE A 147 4.50 -18.35 4.84
CA PHE A 147 3.67 -19.19 5.70
C PHE A 147 2.23 -19.26 5.21
N ALA A 148 1.63 -18.11 4.89
CA ALA A 148 0.27 -18.01 4.39
C ALA A 148 0.08 -18.80 3.09
N ARG A 149 1.02 -18.65 2.14
CA ARG A 149 0.95 -19.37 0.87
C ARG A 149 1.10 -20.88 1.04
N LEU A 150 2.04 -21.33 1.87
CA LEU A 150 2.24 -22.75 2.12
C LEU A 150 1.02 -23.38 2.82
N ASN A 151 0.49 -22.71 3.85
CA ASN A 151 -0.72 -23.17 4.55
C ASN A 151 -1.92 -23.24 3.60
N LEU A 152 -2.12 -22.22 2.78
CA LEU A 152 -3.21 -22.21 1.81
C LEU A 152 -3.12 -23.41 0.85
N ILE A 153 -1.97 -23.61 0.20
CA ILE A 153 -1.77 -24.72 -0.75
C ILE A 153 -2.04 -26.06 -0.08
N ASN A 154 -1.46 -26.29 1.10
CA ASN A 154 -1.63 -27.54 1.83
C ASN A 154 -3.08 -27.78 2.28
N THR A 155 -3.86 -26.74 2.49
CA THR A 155 -5.24 -26.87 2.98
C THR A 155 -6.25 -27.04 1.85
N VAL A 156 -6.04 -26.36 0.71
CA VAL A 156 -7.08 -26.35 -0.36
C VAL A 156 -6.77 -27.29 -1.51
N ASN A 157 -5.50 -27.53 -1.85
CA ASN A 157 -5.17 -28.32 -3.04
C ASN A 157 -5.52 -29.80 -2.85
N ASN A 158 -6.29 -30.36 -3.78
CA ASN A 158 -6.84 -31.70 -3.75
C ASN A 158 -7.81 -31.99 -2.58
N ALA A 159 -8.26 -30.98 -1.85
CA ALA A 159 -9.28 -31.16 -0.82
C ALA A 159 -10.66 -31.37 -1.45
N GLU A 160 -11.47 -32.25 -0.86
CA GLU A 160 -12.87 -32.37 -1.23
C GLU A 160 -13.63 -31.13 -0.82
N TYR A 161 -14.36 -30.48 -1.74
CA TYR A 161 -15.09 -29.24 -1.46
C TYR A 161 -16.08 -29.39 -0.30
N LYS A 162 -16.75 -30.53 -0.19
CA LYS A 162 -17.73 -30.81 0.89
C LYS A 162 -17.07 -30.78 2.28
N ASN A 163 -15.80 -31.14 2.35
CA ASN A 163 -15.02 -31.26 3.58
C ASN A 163 -14.13 -30.03 3.84
N THR A 164 -14.28 -28.97 3.03
CA THR A 164 -13.53 -27.73 3.25
C THR A 164 -13.85 -27.10 4.61
N PRO A 165 -12.86 -26.51 5.30
CA PRO A 165 -13.06 -25.81 6.55
C PRO A 165 -14.08 -24.66 6.43
N SER A 166 -14.70 -24.28 7.54
CA SER A 166 -15.71 -23.21 7.57
C SER A 166 -15.20 -21.89 7.00
N TRP A 167 -13.93 -21.57 7.19
CA TRP A 167 -13.34 -20.35 6.67
C TRP A 167 -13.45 -20.28 5.13
N PHE A 168 -13.29 -21.37 4.41
CA PHE A 168 -13.38 -21.38 2.95
C PHE A 168 -14.77 -20.91 2.49
N LYS A 169 -15.83 -21.45 3.11
CA LYS A 169 -17.22 -21.09 2.80
C LYS A 169 -17.53 -19.65 3.19
N ASN A 170 -17.01 -19.19 4.33
CA ASN A 170 -17.17 -17.80 4.76
C ASN A 170 -16.58 -16.81 3.73
N TRP A 171 -15.39 -17.09 3.21
CA TRP A 171 -14.76 -16.25 2.19
C TRP A 171 -15.40 -16.40 0.80
N GLU A 172 -15.98 -17.56 0.48
CA GLU A 172 -16.80 -17.74 -0.70
C GLU A 172 -18.10 -16.91 -0.62
N ASP A 173 -18.75 -16.89 0.52
CA ASP A 173 -19.98 -16.10 0.75
C ASP A 173 -19.73 -14.59 0.67
N THR A 174 -18.50 -14.15 0.94
CA THR A 174 -18.07 -12.74 0.75
C THR A 174 -17.59 -12.41 -0.66
N ASN A 175 -17.68 -13.34 -1.62
CA ASN A 175 -17.26 -13.22 -3.02
C ASN A 175 -15.74 -13.12 -3.24
N LEU A 176 -14.93 -13.51 -2.27
CA LEU A 176 -13.46 -13.42 -2.32
C LEU A 176 -12.77 -14.74 -2.61
N ILE A 177 -13.52 -15.85 -2.56
CA ILE A 177 -13.12 -17.15 -3.08
C ILE A 177 -14.23 -17.66 -4.02
N ALA A 178 -13.84 -18.28 -5.13
CA ALA A 178 -14.75 -18.98 -6.03
C ALA A 178 -14.12 -20.27 -6.54
N TRP A 179 -14.89 -21.32 -6.60
CA TRP A 179 -14.47 -22.60 -7.11
C TRP A 179 -15.42 -23.10 -8.20
N VAL A 180 -14.86 -23.72 -9.24
CA VAL A 180 -15.61 -24.30 -10.35
C VAL A 180 -15.10 -25.69 -10.59
N ASP A 181 -15.90 -26.69 -10.29
CA ASP A 181 -15.59 -28.10 -10.54
C ASP A 181 -15.62 -28.41 -12.05
N LYS A 182 -14.46 -28.35 -12.71
CA LYS A 182 -14.34 -28.53 -14.17
C LYS A 182 -14.35 -29.99 -14.58
N ASN A 183 -13.73 -30.83 -13.78
CA ASN A 183 -13.56 -32.25 -14.06
C ASN A 183 -14.67 -33.13 -13.40
N LYS A 184 -15.52 -32.51 -12.56
CA LYS A 184 -16.64 -33.15 -11.84
C LYS A 184 -16.21 -34.21 -10.82
N ASP A 185 -15.05 -34.06 -10.20
CA ASP A 185 -14.53 -34.95 -9.18
C ASP A 185 -14.84 -34.51 -7.74
N GLY A 186 -15.37 -33.28 -7.57
CA GLY A 186 -15.72 -32.71 -6.27
C GLY A 186 -14.52 -32.28 -5.45
N LYS A 187 -13.32 -32.24 -6.03
CA LYS A 187 -12.08 -31.81 -5.39
C LYS A 187 -11.61 -30.47 -5.94
N ILE A 188 -10.88 -29.74 -5.13
CA ILE A 188 -10.35 -28.42 -5.50
C ILE A 188 -8.98 -28.59 -6.16
N GLN A 189 -8.88 -28.32 -7.45
CA GLN A 189 -7.60 -28.24 -8.15
C GLN A 189 -7.10 -26.78 -8.16
N TYR A 190 -6.01 -26.54 -7.44
CA TYR A 190 -5.35 -25.24 -7.43
C TYR A 190 -4.06 -25.28 -8.24
N PHE A 191 -4.06 -24.59 -9.38
CA PHE A 191 -2.93 -24.53 -10.30
C PHE A 191 -2.64 -23.09 -10.75
N ALA A 192 -1.53 -22.88 -11.44
CA ALA A 192 -1.22 -21.65 -12.11
C ALA A 192 -2.30 -21.29 -13.16
N ASN A 193 -2.41 -20.00 -13.49
CA ASN A 193 -3.39 -19.41 -14.40
C ASN A 193 -4.75 -19.14 -13.73
N LYS A 194 -5.63 -18.50 -14.49
CA LYS A 194 -6.96 -18.10 -14.01
C LYS A 194 -7.96 -19.24 -14.16
N ALA A 195 -8.76 -19.49 -13.16
CA ALA A 195 -9.84 -20.50 -13.20
C ALA A 195 -10.93 -20.12 -14.24
N PHE A 196 -11.20 -18.81 -14.37
CA PHE A 196 -12.20 -18.24 -15.28
C PHE A 196 -11.81 -16.79 -15.66
N ALA A 197 -12.53 -16.18 -16.59
CA ALA A 197 -12.27 -14.81 -17.04
C ALA A 197 -12.83 -13.77 -16.05
N GLY A 198 -12.06 -12.75 -15.74
CA GLY A 198 -12.50 -11.61 -14.90
C GLY A 198 -12.48 -11.90 -13.40
N THR A 199 -13.22 -11.09 -12.64
CA THR A 199 -13.58 -11.29 -11.24
C THR A 199 -14.83 -12.15 -11.13
N PRO A 200 -15.04 -12.95 -10.06
CA PRO A 200 -16.19 -13.85 -9.98
C PRO A 200 -17.52 -13.07 -9.97
N GLU A 201 -18.41 -13.44 -10.86
CA GLU A 201 -19.79 -12.97 -10.91
C GLU A 201 -20.71 -14.11 -10.45
N PHE A 202 -21.14 -14.05 -9.18
CA PHE A 202 -21.91 -15.11 -8.56
C PHE A 202 -23.38 -15.09 -8.95
N LEU A 203 -23.90 -16.27 -9.26
CA LEU A 203 -25.32 -16.52 -9.44
C LEU A 203 -26.00 -16.84 -8.09
N ASN A 204 -27.30 -16.67 -8.03
CA ASN A 204 -28.11 -17.07 -6.87
C ASN A 204 -28.40 -18.60 -6.81
N GLU A 205 -27.53 -19.38 -7.42
CA GLU A 205 -27.64 -20.83 -7.51
C GLU A 205 -26.44 -21.51 -6.88
N ARG A 206 -26.67 -22.73 -6.35
CA ARG A 206 -25.59 -23.59 -5.88
C ARG A 206 -25.42 -24.80 -6.79
N GLY A 207 -24.19 -25.30 -6.89
CA GLY A 207 -23.86 -26.49 -7.66
C GLY A 207 -24.09 -27.78 -6.87
N LEU A 208 -23.66 -28.89 -7.46
CA LEU A 208 -23.87 -30.25 -6.92
C LEU A 208 -23.17 -30.52 -5.58
N ASN A 209 -22.07 -29.83 -5.33
CA ASN A 209 -21.32 -29.95 -4.08
C ASN A 209 -21.72 -28.91 -3.03
N GLY A 210 -22.63 -27.98 -3.40
CA GLY A 210 -23.06 -26.85 -2.58
C GLY A 210 -22.29 -25.56 -2.83
N GLU A 211 -21.35 -25.55 -3.78
CA GLU A 211 -20.59 -24.40 -4.21
C GLU A 211 -21.48 -23.32 -4.83
N ARG A 212 -21.07 -22.07 -4.75
CA ARG A 212 -21.75 -20.95 -5.43
C ARG A 212 -21.38 -20.95 -6.92
N LYS A 213 -22.37 -21.01 -7.79
CA LYS A 213 -22.16 -20.93 -9.24
C LYS A 213 -21.76 -19.52 -9.66
N ILE A 214 -20.93 -19.44 -10.70
CA ILE A 214 -20.52 -18.19 -11.34
C ILE A 214 -21.00 -18.15 -12.80
N SER A 215 -21.19 -16.94 -13.33
CA SER A 215 -21.56 -16.70 -14.73
C SER A 215 -20.36 -16.57 -15.67
N ASN A 216 -19.17 -16.38 -15.12
CA ASN A 216 -17.97 -16.11 -15.89
C ASN A 216 -17.58 -17.29 -16.80
N PRO A 217 -17.07 -17.01 -18.04
CA PRO A 217 -16.52 -18.03 -18.90
C PRO A 217 -15.35 -18.77 -18.26
N VAL A 218 -15.47 -20.09 -18.15
CA VAL A 218 -14.45 -20.97 -17.54
C VAL A 218 -13.23 -21.07 -18.47
N SER A 219 -12.03 -20.94 -17.92
CA SER A 219 -10.78 -21.05 -18.68
C SER A 219 -10.43 -22.52 -18.99
N PRO A 220 -9.84 -22.83 -20.16
CA PRO A 220 -9.53 -24.20 -20.58
C PRO A 220 -8.23 -24.74 -19.96
N ASN A 221 -7.99 -24.50 -18.68
CA ASN A 221 -6.84 -25.01 -17.93
C ASN A 221 -7.30 -25.81 -16.71
N SER A 222 -6.36 -26.46 -16.00
CA SER A 222 -6.66 -27.30 -14.85
C SER A 222 -6.95 -26.54 -13.55
N ASN A 223 -6.76 -25.22 -13.52
CA ASN A 223 -7.04 -24.46 -12.30
C ASN A 223 -8.55 -24.21 -12.15
N GLU A 224 -9.08 -24.58 -10.99
CA GLU A 224 -10.49 -24.48 -10.64
C GLU A 224 -10.79 -23.44 -9.58
N LEU A 225 -9.74 -22.92 -8.91
CA LEU A 225 -9.87 -22.07 -7.76
C LEU A 225 -9.46 -20.62 -8.09
N TYR A 226 -10.31 -19.69 -7.69
CA TYR A 226 -10.02 -18.27 -7.60
C TYR A 226 -9.93 -17.86 -6.14
N ILE A 227 -8.88 -17.14 -5.79
CA ILE A 227 -8.71 -16.49 -4.47
C ILE A 227 -8.33 -15.06 -4.69
N ASP A 228 -9.07 -14.14 -4.07
CA ASP A 228 -8.71 -12.75 -4.05
C ASP A 228 -7.40 -12.56 -3.25
N ARG A 229 -6.46 -11.83 -3.83
CA ARG A 229 -5.11 -11.67 -3.25
C ARG A 229 -5.13 -10.88 -1.94
N ASP A 230 -6.10 -10.01 -1.78
CA ASP A 230 -6.18 -9.10 -0.63
C ASP A 230 -6.64 -9.80 0.66
N ILE A 231 -7.23 -11.03 0.58
CA ILE A 231 -7.64 -11.77 1.77
C ILE A 231 -6.50 -12.46 2.52
N MET A 232 -5.35 -12.66 1.88
CA MET A 232 -4.31 -13.58 2.39
C MET A 232 -3.83 -13.25 3.81
N VAL A 233 -3.69 -11.97 4.15
CA VAL A 233 -3.28 -11.55 5.49
C VAL A 233 -4.40 -11.78 6.51
N LEU A 234 -5.65 -11.50 6.12
CA LEU A 234 -6.81 -11.61 7.00
C LEU A 234 -7.25 -13.06 7.21
N ALA A 235 -7.21 -13.89 6.16
CA ALA A 235 -7.61 -15.29 6.20
C ALA A 235 -6.53 -16.22 6.81
N ASN A 236 -5.26 -15.81 6.84
CA ASN A 236 -4.16 -16.65 7.28
C ASN A 236 -4.33 -17.22 8.70
N PRO A 237 -4.81 -16.48 9.71
CA PRO A 237 -5.08 -17.06 11.04
C PRO A 237 -6.17 -18.14 11.02
N GLU A 238 -7.20 -17.97 10.21
CA GLU A 238 -8.27 -18.98 10.03
C GLU A 238 -7.72 -20.22 9.32
N ILE A 239 -6.94 -20.04 8.25
CA ILE A 239 -6.29 -21.12 7.48
C ILE A 239 -5.34 -21.91 8.38
N ALA A 240 -4.61 -21.24 9.26
CA ALA A 240 -3.72 -21.85 10.25
C ALA A 240 -4.45 -22.43 11.48
N ASN A 241 -5.77 -22.35 11.51
CA ASN A 241 -6.62 -22.83 12.62
C ASN A 241 -6.19 -22.26 13.97
N LEU A 242 -5.90 -20.94 14.01
CA LEU A 242 -5.56 -20.25 15.25
C LEU A 242 -6.81 -19.99 16.09
N PRO A 243 -6.65 -19.75 17.39
CA PRO A 243 -7.78 -19.44 18.28
C PRO A 243 -8.59 -18.22 17.82
N ASP A 244 -9.90 -18.23 18.06
CA ASP A 244 -10.85 -17.19 17.61
C ASP A 244 -10.45 -15.76 18.04
N TRP A 245 -9.83 -15.62 19.22
CA TRP A 245 -9.39 -14.30 19.68
C TRP A 245 -8.24 -13.73 18.82
N VAL A 246 -7.41 -14.58 18.22
CA VAL A 246 -6.36 -14.15 17.26
C VAL A 246 -7.00 -13.70 15.96
N ILE A 247 -7.99 -14.45 15.47
CA ILE A 247 -8.74 -14.10 14.27
C ILE A 247 -9.44 -12.74 14.47
N ALA A 248 -10.11 -12.55 15.61
CA ALA A 248 -10.74 -11.29 15.97
C ALA A 248 -9.74 -10.13 16.09
N LEU A 249 -8.55 -10.38 16.65
CA LEU A 249 -7.48 -9.40 16.75
C LEU A 249 -6.99 -8.96 15.36
N VAL A 250 -6.82 -9.90 14.42
CA VAL A 250 -6.40 -9.59 13.04
C VAL A 250 -7.47 -8.78 12.31
N ALA A 251 -8.74 -9.12 12.47
CA ALA A 251 -9.84 -8.34 11.90
C ALA A 251 -9.86 -6.90 12.45
N ALA A 252 -9.70 -6.73 13.76
CA ALA A 252 -9.59 -5.42 14.40
C ALA A 252 -8.36 -4.64 13.90
N GLY A 253 -7.22 -5.31 13.72
CA GLY A 253 -5.99 -4.72 13.18
C GLY A 253 -6.14 -4.26 11.73
N GLY A 254 -6.79 -5.05 10.89
CA GLY A 254 -7.10 -4.68 9.50
C GLY A 254 -7.98 -3.43 9.42
N LEU A 255 -9.03 -3.36 10.24
CA LEU A 255 -9.86 -2.15 10.35
C LEU A 255 -9.06 -0.95 10.87
N ALA A 256 -8.25 -1.14 11.90
CA ALA A 256 -7.41 -0.08 12.45
C ALA A 256 -6.44 0.49 11.41
N ALA A 257 -5.80 -0.38 10.61
CA ALA A 257 -4.90 0.02 9.53
C ALA A 257 -5.62 0.87 8.46
N ALA A 258 -6.76 0.41 7.98
CA ALA A 258 -7.55 1.10 6.95
C ALA A 258 -8.04 2.47 7.45
N LEU A 259 -8.62 2.52 8.65
CA LEU A 259 -9.20 3.74 9.22
C LEU A 259 -8.12 4.78 9.57
N SER A 260 -6.93 4.35 10.01
CA SER A 260 -5.84 5.26 10.37
C SER A 260 -5.30 6.01 9.15
N THR A 261 -5.12 5.31 8.04
CA THR A 261 -4.63 5.89 6.79
C THR A 261 -5.67 6.82 6.18
N ALA A 262 -6.94 6.39 6.13
CA ALA A 262 -8.04 7.19 5.61
C ALA A 262 -8.18 8.53 6.34
N ALA A 263 -8.08 8.55 7.67
CA ALA A 263 -8.16 9.78 8.46
C ALA A 263 -7.06 10.79 8.13
N GLY A 264 -5.81 10.30 7.96
CA GLY A 264 -4.68 11.14 7.59
C GLY A 264 -4.84 11.77 6.20
N LEU A 265 -5.29 10.99 5.22
CA LEU A 265 -5.52 11.44 3.85
C LEU A 265 -6.67 12.45 3.78
N LEU A 266 -7.79 12.19 4.47
CA LEU A 266 -8.92 13.10 4.51
C LEU A 266 -8.56 14.46 5.10
N LEU A 267 -7.74 14.50 6.14
CA LEU A 267 -7.28 15.74 6.73
C LEU A 267 -6.49 16.56 5.69
N VAL A 268 -5.56 15.95 4.99
CA VAL A 268 -4.75 16.64 3.98
C VAL A 268 -5.61 17.11 2.80
N ILE A 269 -6.48 16.26 2.27
CA ILE A 269 -7.38 16.63 1.16
C ILE A 269 -8.25 17.81 1.58
N SER A 270 -8.89 17.74 2.75
CA SER A 270 -9.81 18.78 3.21
C SER A 270 -9.09 20.12 3.46
N THR A 271 -7.89 20.10 4.04
CA THR A 271 -7.10 21.32 4.27
C THR A 271 -6.53 21.90 2.98
N SER A 272 -6.06 21.07 2.06
CA SER A 272 -5.57 21.53 0.76
C SER A 272 -6.67 22.22 -0.06
N ILE A 273 -7.89 21.69 -0.04
CA ILE A 273 -9.02 22.31 -0.75
C ILE A 273 -9.49 23.57 -0.04
N SER A 274 -9.73 23.54 1.28
CA SER A 274 -10.32 24.66 2.00
C SER A 274 -9.35 25.80 2.23
N HIS A 275 -8.14 25.51 2.68
CA HIS A 275 -7.14 26.52 3.03
C HIS A 275 -6.32 26.93 1.82
N ASP A 276 -5.65 25.98 1.13
CA ASP A 276 -4.70 26.34 0.09
C ASP A 276 -5.41 26.76 -1.20
N LEU A 277 -6.43 26.04 -1.63
CA LEU A 277 -7.13 26.37 -2.86
C LEU A 277 -8.17 27.49 -2.65
N LEU A 278 -9.15 27.28 -1.75
CA LEU A 278 -10.25 28.24 -1.61
C LEU A 278 -9.82 29.53 -0.94
N LYS A 279 -9.23 29.48 0.26
CA LYS A 279 -8.89 30.69 1.02
C LYS A 279 -7.74 31.48 0.38
N LYS A 280 -6.65 30.83 -0.03
CA LYS A 280 -5.48 31.55 -0.57
C LYS A 280 -5.64 31.98 -2.03
N LEU A 281 -6.31 31.19 -2.88
CA LEU A 281 -6.41 31.51 -4.32
C LEU A 281 -7.72 32.19 -4.70
N PHE A 282 -8.86 31.65 -4.29
CA PHE A 282 -10.17 32.11 -4.80
C PHE A 282 -10.91 33.06 -3.86
N LEU A 283 -10.96 32.78 -2.58
CA LEU A 283 -11.82 33.47 -1.61
C LEU A 283 -10.99 34.00 -0.43
N LYS A 284 -10.12 34.99 -0.69
CA LYS A 284 -9.17 35.54 0.29
C LYS A 284 -9.79 36.11 1.57
N ASN A 285 -11.06 36.47 1.54
CA ASN A 285 -11.76 37.15 2.65
C ASN A 285 -12.72 36.23 3.41
N ILE A 286 -12.66 34.89 3.24
CA ILE A 286 -13.54 33.98 4.00
C ILE A 286 -13.15 33.96 5.49
N THR A 287 -14.19 33.85 6.32
CA THR A 287 -14.00 33.69 7.77
C THR A 287 -13.53 32.28 8.13
N ASP A 288 -12.89 32.11 9.29
CA ASP A 288 -12.45 30.78 9.76
C ASP A 288 -13.62 29.78 9.92
N LYS A 289 -14.82 30.28 10.23
CA LYS A 289 -16.03 29.43 10.26
C LYS A 289 -16.40 28.91 8.88
N GLN A 290 -16.35 29.77 7.87
CA GLN A 290 -16.62 29.36 6.47
C GLN A 290 -15.53 28.40 5.96
N GLU A 291 -14.27 28.66 6.24
CA GLU A 291 -13.16 27.77 5.92
C GLU A 291 -13.39 26.36 6.52
N LEU A 292 -13.80 26.29 7.79
CA LEU A 292 -14.12 25.02 8.45
C LEU A 292 -15.31 24.29 7.78
N VAL A 293 -16.33 25.01 7.34
CA VAL A 293 -17.47 24.42 6.59
C VAL A 293 -16.99 23.83 5.27
N PHE A 294 -16.17 24.58 4.52
CA PHE A 294 -15.57 24.09 3.28
C PHE A 294 -14.67 22.87 3.51
N ALA A 295 -13.88 22.85 4.56
CA ALA A 295 -13.05 21.68 4.93
C ALA A 295 -13.91 20.44 5.19
N ARG A 296 -14.99 20.60 5.94
CA ARG A 296 -15.94 19.50 6.23
C ARG A 296 -16.65 18.99 4.97
N PHE A 297 -17.10 19.89 4.12
CA PHE A 297 -17.71 19.53 2.85
C PHE A 297 -16.72 18.80 1.93
N SER A 298 -15.49 19.29 1.80
CA SER A 298 -14.43 18.66 1.02
C SER A 298 -14.09 17.26 1.54
N ALA A 299 -14.07 17.08 2.87
CA ALA A 299 -13.87 15.77 3.49
C ALA A 299 -15.03 14.82 3.16
N ALA A 300 -16.27 15.29 3.19
CA ALA A 300 -17.46 14.48 2.84
C ALA A 300 -17.40 14.01 1.38
N VAL A 301 -17.06 14.91 0.46
CA VAL A 301 -16.91 14.57 -0.97
C VAL A 301 -15.77 13.56 -1.17
N ALA A 302 -14.62 13.78 -0.52
CA ALA A 302 -13.49 12.86 -0.61
C ALA A 302 -13.83 11.45 -0.09
N ILE A 303 -14.57 11.35 1.03
CA ILE A 303 -15.05 10.07 1.56
C ILE A 303 -16.02 9.39 0.59
N ALA A 304 -16.95 10.13 -0.01
CA ALA A 304 -17.89 9.56 -0.98
C ALA A 304 -17.15 8.97 -2.20
N ILE A 305 -16.16 9.69 -2.74
CA ILE A 305 -15.30 9.20 -3.84
C ILE A 305 -14.49 7.98 -3.40
N ALA A 306 -13.86 8.03 -2.23
CA ALA A 306 -13.10 6.91 -1.70
C ALA A 306 -13.98 5.66 -1.48
N GLY A 307 -15.22 5.86 -1.03
CA GLY A 307 -16.19 4.79 -0.87
C GLY A 307 -16.63 4.15 -2.17
N TYR A 308 -16.81 4.94 -3.21
CA TYR A 308 -17.08 4.42 -4.55
C TYR A 308 -15.95 3.50 -5.02
N PHE A 309 -14.69 3.94 -4.89
CA PHE A 309 -13.53 3.11 -5.24
C PHE A 309 -13.30 1.93 -4.28
N GLY A 310 -13.78 2.02 -3.05
CA GLY A 310 -13.76 0.89 -2.12
C GLY A 310 -14.76 -0.21 -2.48
N ILE A 311 -15.88 0.15 -3.14
CA ILE A 311 -16.87 -0.81 -3.65
C ILE A 311 -16.47 -1.33 -5.03
N HIS A 312 -15.83 -0.48 -5.86
CA HIS A 312 -15.38 -0.78 -7.21
C HIS A 312 -13.86 -0.56 -7.33
N PRO A 313 -13.02 -1.42 -6.73
CA PRO A 313 -11.59 -1.20 -6.70
C PRO A 313 -10.99 -1.31 -8.12
N PRO A 314 -10.13 -0.36 -8.55
CA PRO A 314 -9.49 -0.40 -9.86
C PRO A 314 -8.39 -1.46 -9.99
N GLY A 315 -8.07 -2.15 -8.93
CA GLY A 315 -7.07 -3.21 -8.84
C GLY A 315 -6.90 -3.68 -7.39
N PHE A 316 -6.05 -4.67 -7.17
CA PHE A 316 -5.74 -5.12 -5.80
C PHE A 316 -4.97 -4.03 -5.01
N VAL A 317 -5.13 -4.03 -3.70
CA VAL A 317 -4.69 -2.92 -2.81
C VAL A 317 -3.22 -2.55 -3.01
N ALA A 318 -2.30 -3.52 -3.03
CA ALA A 318 -0.87 -3.23 -3.18
C ALA A 318 -0.52 -2.54 -4.50
N GLN A 319 -1.23 -2.84 -5.59
CA GLN A 319 -1.05 -2.20 -6.88
C GLN A 319 -1.51 -0.74 -6.87
N VAL A 320 -2.70 -0.48 -6.31
CA VAL A 320 -3.25 0.88 -6.20
C VAL A 320 -2.34 1.75 -5.33
N VAL A 321 -1.83 1.19 -4.24
CA VAL A 321 -0.84 1.84 -3.38
C VAL A 321 0.44 2.17 -4.15
N ALA A 322 0.98 1.25 -4.94
CA ALA A 322 2.17 1.50 -5.75
C ALA A 322 1.97 2.65 -6.74
N PHE A 323 0.78 2.78 -7.35
CA PHE A 323 0.45 3.92 -8.21
C PHE A 323 0.44 5.24 -7.44
N ALA A 324 -0.17 5.27 -6.26
CA ALA A 324 -0.22 6.48 -5.43
C ALA A 324 1.19 6.94 -5.01
N PHE A 325 2.04 6.01 -4.60
CA PHE A 325 3.43 6.30 -4.26
C PHE A 325 4.25 6.72 -5.49
N GLY A 326 4.05 6.08 -6.64
CA GLY A 326 4.67 6.47 -7.90
C GLY A 326 4.30 7.89 -8.33
N LEU A 327 3.02 8.28 -8.20
CA LEU A 327 2.55 9.63 -8.46
C LEU A 327 3.15 10.65 -7.47
N ALA A 328 3.28 10.31 -6.20
CA ALA A 328 3.93 11.15 -5.20
C ALA A 328 5.44 11.31 -5.46
N ALA A 329 6.12 10.22 -5.84
CA ALA A 329 7.54 10.23 -6.22
C ALA A 329 7.79 11.13 -7.41
N SER A 330 6.94 11.07 -8.42
CA SER A 330 7.09 11.85 -9.67
C SER A 330 6.64 13.31 -9.56
N SER A 331 5.88 13.67 -8.52
CA SER A 331 5.37 15.05 -8.35
C SER A 331 6.02 15.78 -7.18
N PHE A 332 5.73 15.41 -5.94
CA PHE A 332 6.11 16.17 -4.75
C PHE A 332 7.57 16.00 -4.35
N PHE A 333 8.10 14.79 -4.41
CA PHE A 333 9.44 14.52 -3.87
C PHE A 333 10.55 15.38 -4.48
N PRO A 334 10.68 15.51 -5.83
CA PRO A 334 11.73 16.35 -6.42
C PRO A 334 11.63 17.81 -5.99
N VAL A 335 10.43 18.35 -5.93
CA VAL A 335 10.19 19.76 -5.58
C VAL A 335 10.53 19.99 -4.11
N ILE A 336 10.16 19.09 -3.21
CA ILE A 336 10.50 19.17 -1.79
C ILE A 336 12.03 19.12 -1.62
N LEU A 337 12.68 18.12 -2.25
CA LEU A 337 14.13 17.96 -2.15
C LEU A 337 14.89 19.16 -2.70
N MET A 338 14.53 19.62 -3.90
CA MET A 338 15.16 20.80 -4.50
C MET A 338 14.83 22.08 -3.74
N GLY A 339 13.63 22.21 -3.19
CA GLY A 339 13.23 23.34 -2.36
C GLY A 339 14.06 23.45 -1.07
N ILE A 340 14.44 22.32 -0.47
CA ILE A 340 15.27 22.29 0.75
C ILE A 340 16.75 22.52 0.43
N PHE A 341 17.26 21.98 -0.69
CA PHE A 341 18.71 21.92 -0.95
C PHE A 341 19.21 22.90 -2.04
N SER A 342 18.32 23.42 -2.89
CA SER A 342 18.71 24.28 -4.01
C SER A 342 18.30 25.73 -3.82
N LYS A 343 19.30 26.63 -3.70
CA LYS A 343 19.07 28.09 -3.69
C LYS A 343 18.56 28.65 -5.04
N ARG A 344 18.58 27.84 -6.09
CA ARG A 344 18.18 28.26 -7.44
C ARG A 344 16.77 27.84 -7.79
N MET A 345 16.21 26.86 -7.07
CA MET A 345 14.85 26.38 -7.27
C MET A 345 13.85 27.53 -7.09
N ASN A 346 12.96 27.70 -8.06
CA ASN A 346 11.94 28.73 -8.07
C ASN A 346 10.54 28.14 -8.36
N LYS A 347 9.52 28.99 -8.30
CA LYS A 347 8.12 28.60 -8.48
C LYS A 347 7.87 27.99 -9.88
N GLU A 348 8.43 28.59 -10.93
CA GLU A 348 8.23 28.17 -12.32
C GLU A 348 8.84 26.79 -12.56
N GLY A 349 10.04 26.53 -12.05
CA GLY A 349 10.68 25.23 -12.10
C GLY A 349 9.89 24.16 -11.34
N ALA A 350 9.41 24.51 -10.14
CA ALA A 350 8.59 23.60 -9.34
C ALA A 350 7.30 23.17 -10.05
N ILE A 351 6.55 24.13 -10.57
CA ILE A 351 5.28 23.87 -11.27
C ILE A 351 5.52 23.04 -12.54
N ALA A 352 6.49 23.44 -13.38
CA ALA A 352 6.78 22.72 -14.61
C ALA A 352 7.22 21.29 -14.37
N GLY A 353 8.12 21.07 -13.39
CA GLY A 353 8.57 19.72 -13.02
C GLY A 353 7.45 18.85 -12.47
N MET A 354 6.64 19.36 -11.56
CA MET A 354 5.49 18.63 -11.00
C MET A 354 4.49 18.23 -12.10
N ILE A 355 4.11 19.15 -12.98
CA ILE A 355 3.17 18.88 -14.07
C ILE A 355 3.76 17.80 -14.99
N THR A 356 5.03 17.92 -15.38
CA THR A 356 5.67 16.95 -16.27
C THR A 356 5.73 15.55 -15.65
N GLY A 357 6.24 15.44 -14.42
CA GLY A 357 6.37 14.16 -13.74
C GLY A 357 5.02 13.49 -13.48
N LEU A 358 4.05 14.27 -12.99
CA LEU A 358 2.70 13.77 -12.73
C LEU A 358 1.99 13.33 -14.01
N THR A 359 2.01 14.16 -15.06
CA THR A 359 1.34 13.86 -16.33
C THR A 359 1.95 12.63 -16.98
N PHE A 360 3.28 12.54 -17.02
CA PHE A 360 3.97 11.38 -17.59
C PHE A 360 3.58 10.08 -16.86
N THR A 361 3.69 10.07 -15.53
CA THR A 361 3.41 8.89 -14.71
C THR A 361 1.93 8.49 -14.81
N ALA A 362 1.02 9.46 -14.67
CA ALA A 362 -0.42 9.19 -14.77
C ALA A 362 -0.82 8.67 -16.17
N SER A 363 -0.30 9.29 -17.24
CA SER A 363 -0.60 8.85 -18.60
C SER A 363 -0.13 7.42 -18.87
N TYR A 364 1.05 7.06 -18.38
CA TYR A 364 1.58 5.70 -18.53
C TYR A 364 0.72 4.67 -17.77
N ILE A 365 0.37 4.96 -16.52
CA ILE A 365 -0.50 4.10 -15.73
C ILE A 365 -1.88 3.93 -16.41
N ILE A 366 -2.49 5.04 -16.82
CA ILE A 366 -3.81 5.03 -17.48
C ILE A 366 -3.75 4.24 -18.78
N TYR A 367 -2.71 4.45 -19.58
CA TYR A 367 -2.56 3.76 -20.85
C TYR A 367 -2.52 2.24 -20.71
N PHE A 368 -1.64 1.71 -19.85
CA PHE A 368 -1.47 0.28 -19.69
C PHE A 368 -2.55 -0.40 -18.83
N LYS A 369 -3.19 0.33 -17.91
CA LYS A 369 -4.17 -0.29 -17.00
C LYS A 369 -5.61 -0.16 -17.48
N PHE A 370 -5.95 0.94 -18.15
CA PHE A 370 -7.35 1.25 -18.48
C PHE A 370 -7.61 1.34 -19.99
N ILE A 371 -6.69 1.88 -20.80
CA ILE A 371 -6.90 2.03 -22.23
C ILE A 371 -6.55 0.73 -22.96
N ASN A 372 -5.36 0.18 -22.72
CA ASN A 372 -4.86 -1.02 -23.38
C ASN A 372 -4.37 -2.10 -22.41
N PRO A 373 -5.23 -2.66 -21.55
CA PRO A 373 -4.82 -3.65 -20.56
C PRO A 373 -4.32 -4.97 -21.17
N SER A 374 -4.66 -5.26 -22.41
CA SER A 374 -4.21 -6.47 -23.14
C SER A 374 -2.72 -6.48 -23.45
N ILE A 375 -2.11 -5.30 -23.63
CA ILE A 375 -0.66 -5.17 -23.88
C ILE A 375 0.14 -4.86 -22.62
N ASN A 376 -0.45 -4.93 -21.44
CA ASN A 376 0.23 -4.67 -20.17
C ASN A 376 1.12 -5.86 -19.80
N SER A 377 2.25 -5.97 -20.47
CA SER A 377 3.27 -7.02 -20.30
C SER A 377 4.67 -6.43 -20.36
N ALA A 378 5.65 -7.14 -19.78
CA ALA A 378 7.03 -6.71 -19.71
C ALA A 378 7.67 -6.40 -21.08
N GLU A 379 7.21 -7.05 -22.14
CA GLU A 379 7.68 -6.86 -23.52
C GLU A 379 7.29 -5.49 -24.09
N ASN A 380 6.14 -4.94 -23.63
CA ASN A 380 5.60 -3.68 -24.11
C ASN A 380 5.92 -2.49 -23.20
N TRP A 381 6.45 -2.73 -22.01
CA TRP A 381 6.79 -1.66 -21.07
C TRP A 381 8.07 -0.94 -21.49
N TRP A 382 8.10 0.35 -21.30
CA TRP A 382 9.31 1.14 -21.53
C TRP A 382 10.44 0.65 -20.63
N PHE A 383 11.53 0.21 -21.22
CA PHE A 383 12.69 -0.36 -20.53
C PHE A 383 12.34 -1.54 -19.60
N GLY A 384 11.21 -2.22 -19.81
CA GLY A 384 10.73 -3.29 -18.94
C GLY A 384 10.18 -2.82 -17.60
N ILE A 385 9.86 -1.51 -17.46
CA ILE A 385 9.36 -0.91 -16.23
C ILE A 385 7.84 -0.97 -16.22
N SER A 386 7.29 -1.66 -15.23
CA SER A 386 5.82 -1.77 -15.05
C SER A 386 5.17 -0.42 -14.68
N PRO A 387 3.85 -0.30 -14.86
CA PRO A 387 3.08 0.85 -14.37
C PRO A 387 3.27 1.13 -12.87
N GLU A 388 3.58 0.11 -12.07
CA GLU A 388 3.89 0.22 -10.65
C GLU A 388 5.24 0.92 -10.37
N GLY A 389 6.23 0.75 -11.27
CA GLY A 389 7.58 1.30 -11.12
C GLY A 389 7.82 2.61 -11.87
N ILE A 390 6.95 3.00 -12.81
CA ILE A 390 7.18 4.12 -13.74
C ILE A 390 7.33 5.47 -13.02
N GLY A 391 6.78 5.61 -11.82
CA GLY A 391 6.90 6.82 -11.01
C GLY A 391 8.34 7.25 -10.76
N THR A 392 9.27 6.32 -10.66
CA THR A 392 10.71 6.61 -10.54
C THR A 392 11.24 7.32 -11.78
N LEU A 393 10.83 6.91 -12.99
CA LEU A 393 11.21 7.60 -14.22
C LEU A 393 10.56 8.99 -14.30
N GLY A 394 9.28 9.10 -13.92
CA GLY A 394 8.58 10.38 -13.80
C GLY A 394 9.27 11.35 -12.82
N MET A 395 9.82 10.82 -11.74
CA MET A 395 10.66 11.58 -10.80
C MET A 395 11.91 12.16 -11.48
N VAL A 396 12.60 11.36 -12.27
CA VAL A 396 13.78 11.83 -13.02
C VAL A 396 13.41 12.96 -13.97
N PHE A 397 12.30 12.82 -14.71
CA PHE A 397 11.80 13.89 -15.58
C PHE A 397 11.46 15.16 -14.81
N ASN A 398 10.81 15.03 -13.66
CA ASN A 398 10.53 16.18 -12.79
C ASN A 398 11.83 16.89 -12.37
N PHE A 399 12.84 16.16 -11.89
CA PHE A 399 14.14 16.75 -11.53
C PHE A 399 14.78 17.51 -12.69
N LEU A 400 14.82 16.89 -13.87
CA LEU A 400 15.41 17.50 -15.07
C LEU A 400 14.69 18.77 -15.48
N ILE A 401 13.36 18.73 -15.59
CA ILE A 401 12.55 19.90 -16.00
C ILE A 401 12.60 20.99 -14.92
N SER A 402 12.48 20.65 -13.65
CA SER A 402 12.60 21.59 -12.55
C SER A 402 13.95 22.30 -12.57
N PHE A 403 15.03 21.56 -12.79
CA PHE A 403 16.39 22.11 -12.89
C PHE A 403 16.53 23.03 -14.09
N LEU A 404 16.13 22.60 -15.29
CA LEU A 404 16.26 23.38 -16.51
C LEU A 404 15.43 24.67 -16.46
N ILE A 405 14.16 24.57 -16.10
CA ILE A 405 13.26 25.72 -16.04
C ILE A 405 13.71 26.72 -14.97
N SER A 406 14.12 26.24 -13.80
CA SER A 406 14.62 27.15 -12.76
C SER A 406 15.91 27.90 -13.18
N ARG A 407 16.70 27.35 -14.12
CA ARG A 407 17.89 28.04 -14.64
C ARG A 407 17.58 29.14 -15.65
N VAL A 408 16.55 28.95 -16.47
CA VAL A 408 16.17 29.91 -17.53
C VAL A 408 15.15 30.96 -17.08
N THR A 409 14.56 30.79 -15.89
CA THR A 409 13.60 31.72 -15.29
C THR A 409 14.24 32.56 -14.20
N ALA A 410 13.54 33.61 -13.69
CA ALA A 410 14.07 34.51 -12.68
C ALA A 410 14.50 33.75 -11.38
N PRO A 411 15.62 34.18 -10.76
CA PRO A 411 16.05 33.56 -9.50
C PRO A 411 15.04 33.85 -8.38
N PRO A 412 14.93 32.97 -7.37
CA PRO A 412 14.07 33.23 -6.22
C PRO A 412 14.56 34.46 -5.44
N PRO A 413 13.66 35.15 -4.70
CA PRO A 413 14.00 36.26 -3.82
C PRO A 413 15.12 35.90 -2.82
N GLN A 414 15.86 36.92 -2.36
CA GLN A 414 16.97 36.67 -1.42
C GLN A 414 16.49 36.02 -0.12
N GLU A 415 15.34 36.46 0.40
CA GLU A 415 14.71 35.87 1.60
C GLU A 415 14.54 34.34 1.51
N ILE A 416 14.19 33.80 0.32
CA ILE A 416 14.06 32.36 0.10
C ILE A 416 15.42 31.68 0.12
N LYS A 417 16.45 32.33 -0.45
CA LYS A 417 17.82 31.75 -0.43
C LYS A 417 18.38 31.71 0.99
N ASP A 418 18.13 32.74 1.77
CA ASP A 418 18.55 32.83 3.17
C ASP A 418 17.79 31.76 4.00
N MET A 419 16.48 31.60 3.76
CA MET A 419 15.70 30.51 4.38
C MET A 419 16.27 29.13 4.09
N VAL A 420 16.70 28.86 2.83
CA VAL A 420 17.31 27.59 2.44
C VAL A 420 18.63 27.33 3.20
N ASP A 421 19.38 28.37 3.55
CA ASP A 421 20.56 28.26 4.40
C ASP A 421 20.18 28.02 5.86
N ASP A 422 19.28 28.83 6.41
CA ASP A 422 18.86 28.75 7.82
C ASP A 422 18.22 27.41 8.22
N ILE A 423 17.46 26.80 7.32
CA ILE A 423 16.85 25.47 7.57
C ILE A 423 17.91 24.41 7.92
N ARG A 424 19.12 24.53 7.38
CA ARG A 424 20.20 23.54 7.55
C ARG A 424 21.09 23.81 8.74
N ILE A 425 21.07 25.03 9.26
CA ILE A 425 21.91 25.43 10.39
C ILE A 425 21.11 25.24 11.69
N PRO A 426 21.55 24.36 12.61
CA PRO A 426 20.88 24.22 13.90
C PRO A 426 20.92 25.55 14.66
N ARG A 427 19.78 25.97 15.21
CA ARG A 427 19.74 27.18 16.08
C ARG A 427 20.74 27.01 17.23
N GLY A 428 21.67 27.96 17.38
CA GLY A 428 22.74 27.94 18.37
C GLY A 428 24.05 27.30 17.91
N ALA A 429 24.15 26.83 16.66
CA ALA A 429 25.44 26.50 16.08
C ALA A 429 26.20 27.79 15.78
N LYS A 430 27.43 27.90 16.30
CA LYS A 430 28.33 29.00 15.90
C LYS A 430 28.68 28.79 14.42
N THR A 431 28.55 29.85 13.62
CA THR A 431 28.98 29.83 12.23
C THR A 431 30.50 29.70 12.18
N SER A 432 31.01 28.90 11.23
CA SER A 432 32.46 28.69 11.05
C SER A 432 33.24 29.96 10.73
N TYR A 433 32.54 31.08 10.52
CA TYR A 433 33.14 32.42 10.30
C TYR A 433 33.58 33.14 11.60
N ASP A 434 33.14 32.65 12.78
CA ASP A 434 33.53 33.27 14.07
C ASP A 434 34.92 32.88 14.58
N HIS A 435 35.72 32.17 13.79
CA HIS A 435 37.07 31.72 14.15
C HIS A 435 38.21 32.54 13.50
N HIS A 436 37.91 33.67 12.85
CA HIS A 436 38.92 34.58 12.28
C HIS A 436 38.75 36.02 12.81
N HIS A 437 38.82 36.17 14.14
CA HIS A 437 39.23 37.45 14.77
C HIS A 437 40.00 37.17 16.06
#